data_27b787581a1173c0047c24f19993f366
#
_entry.id   27b787581a1173c0047c24f19993f366
#
_cell.length_a   1.000
_cell.length_b   1.000
_cell.length_c   1.000
_cell.angle_alpha   90.00
_cell.angle_beta   90.00
_cell.angle_gamma   90.00
#
_symmetry.space_group_name_H-M   'P 1'
#
loop_
_entity.id
_entity.type
_entity.pdbx_description
1 polymer ?
#
loop_
_entity_poly.entity_id
_entity_poly.type
_entity_poly.pdbx_seq_one_letter_code
_entity_poly.pdbx_strand_id
1 'polypeptide(L)'
;LGPDGDVLPETADGFIVPVSTVCGGMVEPDVVFFGEFVPAEKFREAEAIVHGSEALVIAGSSLVVNSGVRLVERARRRGLPVVIVNRGDTRADGRAAAKVDAGTSEVLQAFAEALPPLMPSVPVPVPRS
;
A
#
# COMPACT_ATOMS: atom_id res chain seq x y z
N LEU A 1 4.61 -20.90 -5.45
CA LEU A 1 4.96 -19.56 -4.96
C LEU A 1 6.39 -19.61 -4.45
N GLY A 2 7.25 -18.71 -4.94
CA GLY A 2 8.59 -18.51 -4.39
C GLY A 2 8.58 -18.01 -2.94
N PRO A 3 9.73 -17.98 -2.26
CA PRO A 3 9.84 -17.49 -0.88
C PRO A 3 9.42 -16.03 -0.71
N ASP A 4 9.48 -15.27 -1.77
CA ASP A 4 9.09 -13.87 -1.91
C ASP A 4 7.63 -13.67 -2.37
N GLY A 5 6.89 -14.76 -2.57
CA GLY A 5 5.50 -14.74 -3.01
C GLY A 5 5.32 -14.73 -4.53
N ASP A 6 6.41 -14.74 -5.29
CA ASP A 6 6.35 -14.75 -6.73
C ASP A 6 5.83 -16.06 -7.31
N VAL A 7 4.99 -15.95 -8.32
CA VAL A 7 4.56 -17.07 -9.14
C VAL A 7 5.54 -17.18 -10.31
N LEU A 8 6.38 -18.22 -10.28
CA LEU A 8 7.20 -18.53 -11.46
C LEU A 8 6.29 -19.20 -12.49
N PRO A 9 6.05 -18.60 -13.65
CA PRO A 9 5.33 -19.28 -14.73
C PRO A 9 6.16 -20.50 -15.18
N GLU A 10 5.52 -21.64 -15.33
CA GLU A 10 6.19 -22.87 -15.77
C GLU A 10 6.76 -22.68 -17.20
N THR A 11 6.12 -21.86 -18.02
CA THR A 11 6.63 -21.41 -19.32
C THR A 11 6.14 -19.99 -19.63
N ALA A 12 6.93 -19.24 -20.37
CA ALA A 12 6.51 -17.96 -20.95
C ALA A 12 5.96 -18.13 -22.39
N ASP A 13 5.82 -19.37 -22.84
CA ASP A 13 5.34 -19.69 -24.18
C ASP A 13 3.90 -19.18 -24.37
N GLY A 14 3.70 -18.41 -25.42
CA GLY A 14 2.39 -17.81 -25.72
C GLY A 14 2.09 -16.49 -24.99
N PHE A 15 3.01 -15.97 -24.16
CA PHE A 15 2.84 -14.64 -23.60
C PHE A 15 2.96 -13.56 -24.70
N ILE A 16 1.90 -12.81 -24.87
CA ILE A 16 1.88 -11.68 -25.82
C ILE A 16 2.13 -10.40 -25.01
N VAL A 17 3.26 -9.74 -25.32
CA VAL A 17 3.57 -8.44 -24.70
C VAL A 17 2.49 -7.43 -25.10
N PRO A 18 1.80 -6.79 -24.15
CA PRO A 18 0.77 -5.82 -24.48
C PRO A 18 1.39 -4.59 -25.14
N VAL A 19 0.66 -4.06 -26.13
CA VAL A 19 1.04 -2.83 -26.81
C VAL A 19 -0.06 -1.78 -26.69
N SER A 20 0.34 -0.52 -26.72
CA SER A 20 -0.60 0.61 -26.67
C SER A 20 -1.50 0.60 -27.93
N THR A 21 -2.80 0.67 -27.72
CA THR A 21 -3.78 0.78 -28.81
C THR A 21 -3.76 2.15 -29.49
N VAL A 22 -3.06 3.14 -28.88
CA VAL A 22 -2.97 4.50 -29.41
C VAL A 22 -1.74 4.68 -30.29
N CYS A 23 -0.57 4.19 -29.85
CA CYS A 23 0.69 4.43 -30.56
C CYS A 23 1.45 3.17 -30.98
N GLY A 24 0.97 1.98 -30.60
CA GLY A 24 1.64 0.71 -30.90
C GLY A 24 2.91 0.47 -30.08
N GLY A 25 3.28 1.37 -29.19
CA GLY A 25 4.45 1.22 -28.32
C GLY A 25 4.22 0.13 -27.26
N MET A 26 5.31 -0.46 -26.77
CA MET A 26 5.27 -1.45 -25.71
C MET A 26 4.71 -0.83 -24.43
N VAL A 27 3.85 -1.57 -23.73
CA VAL A 27 3.27 -1.16 -22.43
C VAL A 27 3.97 -1.93 -21.34
N GLU A 28 4.36 -1.24 -20.31
CA GLU A 28 4.93 -1.81 -19.07
C GLU A 28 4.06 -1.49 -17.86
N PRO A 29 4.10 -2.29 -16.79
CA PRO A 29 3.40 -1.98 -15.56
C PRO A 29 3.90 -0.66 -14.95
N ASP A 30 2.98 0.22 -14.53
CA ASP A 30 3.31 1.45 -13.78
C ASP A 30 3.60 1.12 -12.31
N VAL A 31 4.71 0.41 -12.07
CA VAL A 31 5.20 0.01 -10.75
C VAL A 31 6.58 0.61 -10.49
N VAL A 32 6.92 0.76 -9.23
CA VAL A 32 8.27 1.18 -8.80
C VAL A 32 9.01 -0.07 -8.34
N PHE A 33 10.02 -0.47 -9.08
CA PHE A 33 10.84 -1.64 -8.73
C PHE A 33 11.84 -1.33 -7.61
N PHE A 34 12.36 -2.39 -6.99
CA PHE A 34 13.45 -2.25 -6.02
C PHE A 34 14.67 -1.59 -6.67
N GLY A 35 15.24 -0.61 -5.98
CA GLY A 35 16.35 0.20 -6.51
C GLY A 35 15.91 1.49 -7.23
N GLU A 36 14.65 1.64 -7.53
CA GLU A 36 14.09 2.85 -8.13
C GLU A 36 13.57 3.83 -7.07
N PHE A 37 13.47 5.08 -7.48
CA PHE A 37 12.85 6.12 -6.64
C PHE A 37 11.37 6.25 -6.96
N VAL A 38 10.53 6.28 -5.92
CA VAL A 38 9.12 6.64 -6.09
C VAL A 38 9.06 8.05 -6.68
N PRO A 39 8.35 8.26 -7.81
CA PRO A 39 8.19 9.59 -8.41
C PRO A 39 7.69 10.60 -7.36
N ALA A 40 8.32 11.78 -7.36
CA ALA A 40 8.05 12.78 -6.33
C ALA A 40 6.57 13.22 -6.29
N GLU A 41 5.90 13.19 -7.41
CA GLU A 41 4.47 13.49 -7.51
C GLU A 41 3.61 12.44 -6.84
N LYS A 42 3.81 11.16 -7.17
CA LYS A 42 3.12 10.04 -6.51
C LYS A 42 3.35 10.03 -4.99
N PHE A 43 4.57 10.35 -4.56
CA PHE A 43 4.85 10.44 -3.13
C PHE A 43 4.14 11.63 -2.46
N ARG A 44 4.04 12.78 -3.13
CA ARG A 44 3.28 13.95 -2.62
C ARG A 44 1.79 13.66 -2.52
N GLU A 45 1.22 12.94 -3.48
CA GLU A 45 -0.18 12.50 -3.41
C GLU A 45 -0.43 11.60 -2.19
N ALA A 46 0.44 10.62 -1.97
CA ALA A 46 0.36 9.77 -0.78
C ALA A 46 0.52 10.56 0.53
N GLU A 47 1.44 11.54 0.58
CA GLU A 47 1.57 12.45 1.72
C GLU A 47 0.30 13.29 1.94
N ALA A 48 -0.36 13.75 0.86
CA ALA A 48 -1.60 14.50 0.95
C ALA A 48 -2.75 13.66 1.52
N ILE A 49 -2.84 12.38 1.13
CA ILE A 49 -3.81 11.45 1.70
C ILE A 49 -3.57 11.27 3.20
N VAL A 50 -2.33 11.00 3.61
CA VAL A 50 -1.96 10.92 5.03
C VAL A 50 -2.29 12.23 5.75
N HIS A 51 -2.08 13.38 5.09
CA HIS A 51 -2.41 14.68 5.66
C HIS A 51 -3.90 14.87 5.90
N GLY A 52 -4.77 14.34 5.07
CA GLY A 52 -6.23 14.40 5.19
C GLY A 52 -6.84 13.30 6.07
N SER A 53 -6.03 12.38 6.60
CA SER A 53 -6.51 11.22 7.37
C SER A 53 -6.52 11.49 8.87
N GLU A 54 -7.30 10.69 9.60
CA GLU A 54 -7.37 10.69 11.07
C GLU A 54 -6.55 9.56 11.70
N ALA A 55 -6.16 8.56 10.91
CA ALA A 55 -5.31 7.45 11.32
C ALA A 55 -4.56 6.89 10.11
N LEU A 56 -3.48 6.13 10.36
CA LEU A 56 -2.76 5.36 9.35
C LEU A 56 -2.79 3.88 9.71
N VAL A 57 -3.33 3.06 8.82
CA VAL A 57 -3.29 1.59 8.95
C VAL A 57 -2.27 1.04 7.97
N ILE A 58 -1.37 0.22 8.46
CA ILE A 58 -0.37 -0.52 7.67
C ILE A 58 -0.77 -1.99 7.71
N ALA A 59 -1.02 -2.56 6.55
CA ALA A 59 -1.49 -3.91 6.41
C ALA A 59 -0.57 -4.71 5.48
N GLY A 60 0.00 -5.83 5.96
CA GLY A 60 0.83 -6.75 5.18
C GLY A 60 2.15 -6.17 4.69
N SER A 61 2.77 -5.27 5.44
CA SER A 61 4.06 -4.67 5.07
C SER A 61 5.04 -4.67 6.24
N SER A 62 6.23 -5.19 6.01
CA SER A 62 7.36 -5.12 6.95
C SER A 62 8.03 -3.73 7.00
N LEU A 63 7.64 -2.82 6.10
CA LEU A 63 8.20 -1.47 5.99
C LEU A 63 9.72 -1.43 5.76
N VAL A 64 10.28 -2.41 5.06
CA VAL A 64 11.72 -2.44 4.75
C VAL A 64 12.13 -1.29 3.83
N VAL A 65 11.25 -0.82 2.97
CA VAL A 65 11.50 0.30 2.05
C VAL A 65 11.27 1.65 2.72
N ASN A 66 12.15 2.60 2.42
CA ASN A 66 12.12 3.93 3.06
C ASN A 66 10.88 4.76 2.73
N SER A 67 10.27 4.58 1.56
CA SER A 67 9.06 5.30 1.18
C SER A 67 7.90 5.05 2.15
N GLY A 68 7.66 3.77 2.52
CA GLY A 68 6.65 3.42 3.51
C GLY A 68 6.95 4.01 4.90
N VAL A 69 8.21 3.92 5.35
CA VAL A 69 8.62 4.50 6.65
C VAL A 69 8.42 6.01 6.68
N ARG A 70 8.68 6.71 5.58
CA ARG A 70 8.46 8.17 5.50
C ARG A 70 6.99 8.55 5.70
N LEU A 71 6.03 7.76 5.19
CA LEU A 71 4.60 7.99 5.43
C LEU A 71 4.24 7.79 6.91
N VAL A 72 4.80 6.78 7.57
CA VAL A 72 4.65 6.59 9.02
C VAL A 72 5.16 7.80 9.79
N GLU A 73 6.34 8.31 9.44
CA GLU A 73 6.90 9.52 10.08
C GLU A 73 6.01 10.75 9.85
N ARG A 74 5.41 10.89 8.67
CA ARG A 74 4.45 11.98 8.40
C ARG A 74 3.22 11.88 9.27
N ALA A 75 2.61 10.70 9.39
CA ALA A 75 1.48 10.45 10.26
C ALA A 75 1.82 10.81 11.72
N ARG A 76 2.96 10.33 12.22
CA ARG A 76 3.40 10.60 13.61
C ARG A 76 3.64 12.08 13.90
N ARG A 77 4.28 12.81 12.99
CA ARG A 77 4.50 14.26 13.15
C ARG A 77 3.20 15.04 13.26
N ARG A 78 2.12 14.49 12.74
CA ARG A 78 0.77 15.05 12.87
C ARG A 78 0.01 14.53 14.09
N GLY A 79 0.60 13.64 14.88
CA GLY A 79 -0.07 13.02 16.01
C GLY A 79 -1.11 11.98 15.64
N LEU A 80 -1.10 11.48 14.38
CA LEU A 80 -2.04 10.46 13.96
C LEU A 80 -1.68 9.10 14.60
N PRO A 81 -2.67 8.35 15.07
CA PRO A 81 -2.45 6.97 15.48
C PRO A 81 -2.03 6.13 14.28
N VAL A 82 -1.02 5.28 14.47
CA VAL A 82 -0.54 4.31 13.47
C VAL A 82 -0.87 2.92 13.98
N VAL A 83 -1.60 2.14 13.20
CA VAL A 83 -1.93 0.75 13.49
C VAL A 83 -1.22 -0.15 12.49
N ILE A 84 -0.60 -1.22 12.96
CA ILE A 84 0.11 -2.19 12.11
C ILE A 84 -0.58 -3.54 12.23
N VAL A 85 -0.94 -4.12 11.09
CA VAL A 85 -1.41 -5.50 10.94
C VAL A 85 -0.41 -6.22 10.06
N ASN A 86 0.45 -7.03 10.65
CA ASN A 86 1.51 -7.74 9.93
C ASN A 86 2.00 -8.94 10.72
N ARG A 87 2.25 -10.06 10.05
CA ARG A 87 2.94 -11.21 10.65
C ARG A 87 4.42 -10.90 10.76
N GLY A 88 4.96 -11.06 11.97
CA GLY A 88 6.37 -10.77 12.26
C GLY A 88 6.68 -9.28 12.37
N ASP A 89 7.97 -8.98 12.53
CA ASP A 89 8.44 -7.64 12.86
C ASP A 89 8.37 -6.67 11.68
N THR A 90 8.15 -5.40 12.02
CA THR A 90 8.24 -4.29 11.04
C THR A 90 9.21 -3.22 11.53
N ARG A 91 9.71 -2.39 10.60
CA ARG A 91 10.59 -1.26 10.97
C ARG A 91 9.88 -0.15 11.77
N ALA A 92 8.57 -0.23 11.92
CA ALA A 92 7.79 0.79 12.60
C ALA A 92 7.08 0.30 13.87
N ASP A 93 7.33 -0.91 14.35
CA ASP A 93 6.65 -1.48 15.52
C ASP A 93 6.74 -0.56 16.75
N GLY A 94 7.92 -0.06 17.06
CA GLY A 94 8.13 0.87 18.19
C GLY A 94 7.49 2.25 17.99
N ARG A 95 6.81 2.48 16.87
CA ARG A 95 6.15 3.75 16.52
C ARG A 95 4.64 3.60 16.35
N ALA A 96 4.14 2.37 16.44
CA ALA A 96 2.72 2.07 16.32
C ALA A 96 1.98 2.35 17.63
N ALA A 97 0.76 2.85 17.52
CA ALA A 97 -0.18 2.92 18.64
C ALA A 97 -0.73 1.53 18.98
N ALA A 98 -0.85 0.66 17.99
CA ALA A 98 -1.22 -0.74 18.15
C ALA A 98 -0.59 -1.59 17.04
N LYS A 99 -0.24 -2.83 17.39
CA LYS A 99 0.20 -3.86 16.44
C LYS A 99 -0.61 -5.13 16.66
N VAL A 100 -1.07 -5.71 15.54
CA VAL A 100 -1.72 -7.02 15.48
C VAL A 100 -0.80 -7.96 14.70
N ASP A 101 -0.23 -8.94 15.36
CA ASP A 101 0.59 -9.99 14.73
C ASP A 101 -0.31 -11.10 14.21
N ALA A 102 -0.88 -10.90 13.03
CA ALA A 102 -1.81 -11.82 12.38
C ALA A 102 -1.86 -11.61 10.88
N GLY A 103 -2.57 -12.51 10.18
CA GLY A 103 -2.83 -12.38 8.74
C GLY A 103 -3.70 -11.17 8.43
N THR A 104 -3.32 -10.42 7.42
CA THR A 104 -4.02 -9.19 7.01
C THR A 104 -5.48 -9.45 6.65
N SER A 105 -5.74 -10.50 5.86
CA SER A 105 -7.11 -10.84 5.43
C SER A 105 -8.02 -11.16 6.61
N GLU A 106 -7.54 -11.95 7.57
CA GLU A 106 -8.28 -12.34 8.77
C GLU A 106 -8.67 -11.10 9.60
N VAL A 107 -7.70 -10.21 9.83
CA VAL A 107 -7.91 -9.02 10.65
C VAL A 107 -8.81 -8.02 9.95
N LEU A 108 -8.60 -7.75 8.66
CA LEU A 108 -9.42 -6.79 7.92
C LEU A 108 -10.85 -7.29 7.74
N GLN A 109 -11.06 -8.61 7.57
CA GLN A 109 -12.40 -9.17 7.52
C GLN A 109 -13.10 -9.02 8.87
N ALA A 110 -12.46 -9.41 9.98
CA ALA A 110 -13.03 -9.23 11.31
C ALA A 110 -13.32 -7.74 11.62
N PHE A 111 -12.47 -6.85 11.14
CA PHE A 111 -12.68 -5.41 11.28
C PHE A 111 -13.92 -4.94 10.51
N ALA A 112 -14.07 -5.40 9.26
CA ALA A 112 -15.22 -5.06 8.43
C ALA A 112 -16.55 -5.56 9.02
N GLU A 113 -16.53 -6.76 9.64
CA GLU A 113 -17.70 -7.34 10.31
C GLU A 113 -18.05 -6.61 11.63
N ALA A 114 -17.05 -6.09 12.32
CA ALA A 114 -17.23 -5.38 13.60
C ALA A 114 -17.64 -3.90 13.43
N LEU A 115 -17.39 -3.31 12.26
CA LEU A 115 -17.77 -1.93 11.99
C LEU A 115 -19.29 -1.82 11.74
N PRO A 116 -19.94 -0.77 12.29
CA PRO A 116 -21.33 -0.50 11.93
C PRO A 116 -21.39 -0.22 10.41
N PRO A 117 -22.57 -0.46 9.76
CA PRO A 117 -22.74 -0.15 8.35
C PRO A 117 -22.29 1.28 8.07
N LEU A 118 -21.37 1.46 7.13
CA LEU A 118 -20.89 2.78 6.74
C LEU A 118 -22.10 3.62 6.31
N MET A 119 -22.28 4.76 6.94
CA MET A 119 -23.11 5.82 6.35
C MET A 119 -22.61 6.05 4.92
N PRO A 120 -23.50 6.30 3.94
CA PRO A 120 -23.10 6.47 2.55
C PRO A 120 -21.96 7.49 2.48
N SER A 121 -20.82 7.02 1.98
CA SER A 121 -19.61 7.82 1.90
C SER A 121 -19.86 9.05 1.03
N VAL A 122 -19.50 10.21 1.56
CA VAL A 122 -19.34 11.40 0.72
C VAL A 122 -18.30 11.03 -0.36
N PRO A 123 -18.61 11.20 -1.64
CA PRO A 123 -17.67 10.84 -2.71
C PRO A 123 -16.37 11.61 -2.51
N VAL A 124 -15.27 10.88 -2.36
CA VAL A 124 -13.94 11.51 -2.39
C VAL A 124 -13.76 12.05 -3.81
N PRO A 125 -13.55 13.36 -4.00
CA PRO A 125 -13.31 13.90 -5.32
C PRO A 125 -12.03 13.30 -5.89
N VAL A 126 -12.17 12.51 -6.95
CA VAL A 126 -11.04 12.01 -7.71
C VAL A 126 -10.44 13.20 -8.46
N PRO A 127 -9.17 13.54 -8.26
CA PRO A 127 -8.54 14.59 -9.03
C PRO A 127 -8.59 14.20 -10.51
N ARG A 128 -9.19 15.06 -11.33
CA ARG A 128 -9.19 14.91 -12.79
C ARG A 128 -7.79 15.22 -13.28
N SER A 129 -7.19 14.24 -13.94
CA SER A 129 -5.94 14.37 -14.69
C SER A 129 -6.09 15.36 -15.86
#